data_febfe1d8d2ff89c38cc12f0f29531f48
#
_entry.id   febfe1d8d2ff89c38cc12f0f29531f48
#
_cell.length_a   1.000
_cell.length_b   1.000
_cell.length_c   1.000
_cell.angle_alpha   90.00
_cell.angle_beta   90.00
_cell.angle_gamma   90.00
#
_symmetry.space_group_name_H-M   'P 1'
#
loop_
_entity.id
_entity.type
_entity.pdbx_description
1 polymer ?
#
loop_
_entity_poly.entity_id
_entity_poly.type
_entity_poly.pdbx_seq_one_letter_code
_entity_poly.pdbx_strand_id
1 'polypeptide(L)'
;MRAILTVAAVGLLAACSSGKDELTQREQIGQNWKYEQASAGRVAYIGSANSVATIHAPDTFSVMLVQPMDNGEKDVRVKLVGAPFTCDLSDCAVTATTDDGKTYRWKGRMTDTNDGIEIMPSQKAYETIAKAKSVKVDLAVGPKDQTFPFEFRVAGLNLNG
;
A
#
# COMPACT_ATOMS: atom_id res chain seq x y z
N MET A 1 -76.16 -8.75 -0.24
CA MET A 1 -75.01 -8.33 0.52
C MET A 1 -73.94 -9.35 0.27
N ARG A 2 -73.05 -9.10 -0.67
CA ARG A 2 -71.93 -9.98 -1.01
C ARG A 2 -70.66 -9.11 -1.19
N ALA A 3 -69.73 -9.25 -0.27
CA ALA A 3 -68.46 -8.59 -0.33
C ALA A 3 -67.54 -9.34 -1.30
N ILE A 4 -66.99 -8.66 -2.28
CA ILE A 4 -66.02 -9.19 -3.23
C ILE A 4 -64.62 -8.79 -2.70
N LEU A 5 -63.84 -9.79 -2.28
CA LEU A 5 -62.44 -9.62 -1.94
C LEU A 5 -61.61 -9.55 -3.23
N THR A 6 -61.02 -8.42 -3.48
CA THR A 6 -60.01 -8.25 -4.54
C THR A 6 -58.64 -8.58 -3.98
N VAL A 7 -58.06 -9.66 -4.43
CA VAL A 7 -56.66 -10.03 -4.11
C VAL A 7 -55.74 -9.24 -5.02
N ALA A 8 -55.00 -8.27 -4.42
CA ALA A 8 -53.94 -7.55 -5.11
C ALA A 8 -52.68 -8.45 -5.14
N ALA A 9 -52.28 -8.87 -6.33
CA ALA A 9 -51.03 -9.55 -6.58
C ALA A 9 -49.88 -8.53 -6.45
N VAL A 10 -49.11 -8.65 -5.40
CA VAL A 10 -47.87 -7.89 -5.23
C VAL A 10 -46.78 -8.55 -6.11
N GLY A 11 -46.52 -7.94 -7.25
CA GLY A 11 -45.40 -8.31 -8.10
C GLY A 11 -44.06 -8.02 -7.39
N LEU A 12 -43.33 -9.07 -7.04
CA LEU A 12 -41.96 -8.97 -6.62
C LEU A 12 -41.09 -8.54 -7.83
N LEU A 13 -40.81 -7.24 -7.90
CA LEU A 13 -39.74 -6.72 -8.74
C LEU A 13 -38.42 -7.20 -8.10
N ALA A 14 -37.86 -8.28 -8.62
CA ALA A 14 -36.47 -8.64 -8.40
C ALA A 14 -35.61 -7.54 -9.02
N ALA A 15 -35.20 -6.58 -8.20
CA ALA A 15 -34.15 -5.63 -8.55
C ALA A 15 -32.86 -6.45 -8.70
N CYS A 16 -32.52 -6.82 -9.94
CA CYS A 16 -31.16 -7.17 -10.28
C CYS A 16 -30.31 -5.91 -10.01
N SER A 17 -29.74 -5.82 -8.81
CA SER A 17 -28.65 -4.90 -8.59
C SER A 17 -27.54 -5.38 -9.52
N SER A 18 -27.31 -4.67 -10.61
CA SER A 18 -26.09 -4.75 -11.38
C SER A 18 -24.95 -4.42 -10.40
N GLY A 19 -24.30 -5.46 -9.88
CA GLY A 19 -23.11 -5.30 -9.08
C GLY A 19 -22.12 -4.55 -9.94
N LYS A 20 -21.88 -3.27 -9.64
CA LYS A 20 -20.64 -2.62 -10.02
C LYS A 20 -19.59 -3.44 -9.30
N ASP A 21 -18.72 -4.11 -10.05
CA ASP A 21 -17.57 -4.79 -9.48
C ASP A 21 -16.84 -3.76 -8.63
N GLU A 22 -16.90 -3.92 -7.31
CA GLU A 22 -16.16 -3.06 -6.40
C GLU A 22 -14.68 -3.32 -6.67
N LEU A 23 -13.93 -2.24 -6.97
CA LEU A 23 -12.50 -2.34 -7.18
C LEU A 23 -11.85 -2.97 -5.96
N THR A 24 -10.95 -3.90 -6.17
CA THR A 24 -10.13 -4.46 -5.11
C THR A 24 -9.33 -3.35 -4.41
N GLN A 25 -8.94 -3.55 -3.17
CA GLN A 25 -8.14 -2.57 -2.43
C GLN A 25 -6.85 -2.19 -3.18
N ARG A 26 -6.24 -3.15 -3.87
CA ARG A 26 -5.05 -2.94 -4.70
C ARG A 26 -5.35 -2.04 -5.91
N GLU A 27 -6.46 -2.24 -6.59
CA GLU A 27 -6.90 -1.40 -7.71
C GLU A 27 -7.28 0.01 -7.25
N GLN A 28 -7.87 0.14 -6.07
CA GLN A 28 -8.21 1.44 -5.47
C GLN A 28 -6.95 2.24 -5.15
N ILE A 29 -5.91 1.62 -4.62
CA ILE A 29 -4.62 2.27 -4.33
C ILE A 29 -3.89 2.58 -5.63
N GLY A 30 -3.82 1.62 -6.55
CA GLY A 30 -3.19 1.79 -7.87
C GLY A 30 -1.67 1.79 -7.83
N GLN A 31 -1.07 1.88 -9.02
CA GLN A 31 0.37 1.77 -9.26
C GLN A 31 0.99 3.10 -9.74
N ASN A 32 0.30 4.21 -9.52
CA ASN A 32 0.78 5.57 -9.75
C ASN A 32 0.66 6.35 -8.46
N TRP A 33 1.52 7.36 -8.27
CA TRP A 33 1.46 8.22 -7.12
C TRP A 33 0.09 8.87 -6.99
N LYS A 34 -0.51 8.71 -5.83
CA LYS A 34 -1.68 9.44 -5.36
C LYS A 34 -1.26 10.38 -4.25
N TYR A 35 -1.95 11.50 -4.15
CA TYR A 35 -1.60 12.56 -3.24
C TYR A 35 -2.80 12.97 -2.40
N GLU A 36 -2.56 13.17 -1.12
CA GLU A 36 -3.55 13.67 -0.16
C GLU A 36 -2.97 14.83 0.63
N GLN A 37 -3.81 15.78 1.01
CA GLN A 37 -3.41 16.87 1.88
C GLN A 37 -3.61 16.45 3.33
N ALA A 38 -2.54 16.44 4.12
CA ALA A 38 -2.55 16.23 5.56
C ALA A 38 -2.14 17.50 6.30
N SER A 39 -2.25 17.51 7.62
CA SER A 39 -1.87 18.65 8.46
C SER A 39 -0.40 19.04 8.34
N ALA A 40 0.49 18.05 8.20
CA ALA A 40 1.93 18.26 8.05
C ALA A 40 2.37 18.59 6.61
N GLY A 41 1.44 18.59 5.64
CA GLY A 41 1.73 18.83 4.23
C GLY A 41 1.19 17.74 3.30
N ARG A 42 1.64 17.75 2.06
CA ARG A 42 1.21 16.80 1.04
C ARG A 42 1.83 15.42 1.28
N VAL A 43 0.99 14.41 1.33
CA VAL A 43 1.35 12.99 1.47
C VAL A 43 1.19 12.31 0.13
N ALA A 44 2.15 11.46 -0.24
CA ALA A 44 2.09 10.64 -1.45
C ALA A 44 2.04 9.16 -1.08
N TYR A 45 1.25 8.36 -1.82
CA TYR A 45 1.25 6.92 -1.66
C TYR A 45 1.11 6.20 -3.01
N ILE A 46 1.64 4.97 -3.07
CA ILE A 46 1.64 4.13 -4.26
C ILE A 46 1.62 2.66 -3.88
N GLY A 47 0.85 1.85 -4.59
CA GLY A 47 0.84 0.40 -4.45
C GLY A 47 1.94 -0.27 -5.26
N SER A 48 2.41 -1.44 -4.81
CA SER A 48 3.34 -2.26 -5.58
C SER A 48 2.71 -2.76 -6.89
N ALA A 49 3.52 -2.85 -7.93
CA ALA A 49 3.10 -3.34 -9.24
C ALA A 49 2.78 -4.85 -9.21
N ASN A 50 3.45 -5.59 -8.34
CA ASN A 50 3.25 -7.02 -8.12
C ASN A 50 2.60 -7.31 -6.77
N SER A 51 2.14 -8.53 -6.62
CA SER A 51 1.75 -9.14 -5.37
C SER A 51 2.44 -10.50 -5.22
N VAL A 52 2.42 -11.04 -4.03
CA VAL A 52 2.99 -12.35 -3.70
C VAL A 52 1.97 -13.18 -2.93
N ALA A 53 1.96 -14.48 -3.17
CA ALA A 53 1.17 -15.39 -2.37
C ALA A 53 1.89 -15.67 -1.03
N THR A 54 1.15 -15.56 0.06
CA THR A 54 1.64 -15.87 1.41
C THR A 54 0.73 -16.92 2.06
N ILE A 55 1.13 -17.40 3.22
CA ILE A 55 0.26 -18.30 4.02
C ILE A 55 -1.01 -17.61 4.54
N HIS A 56 -1.05 -16.28 4.55
CA HIS A 56 -2.18 -15.50 5.04
C HIS A 56 -3.13 -15.08 3.92
N ALA A 57 -2.61 -14.79 2.73
CA ALA A 57 -3.41 -14.35 1.59
C ALA A 57 -2.73 -14.70 0.25
N PRO A 58 -3.53 -15.02 -0.79
CA PRO A 58 -3.00 -15.30 -2.12
C PRO A 58 -2.50 -14.05 -2.86
N ASP A 59 -2.93 -12.87 -2.44
CA ASP A 59 -2.63 -11.58 -3.09
C ASP A 59 -2.14 -10.55 -2.06
N THR A 60 -0.98 -10.84 -1.44
CA THR A 60 -0.31 -9.87 -0.55
C THR A 60 0.45 -8.87 -1.39
N PHE A 61 0.19 -7.58 -1.18
CA PHE A 61 0.88 -6.49 -1.85
C PHE A 61 1.39 -5.46 -0.85
N SER A 62 2.23 -4.55 -1.32
CA SER A 62 2.81 -3.50 -0.48
C SER A 62 2.36 -2.11 -0.90
N VAL A 63 2.27 -1.21 0.05
CA VAL A 63 1.98 0.22 -0.16
C VAL A 63 3.14 1.02 0.39
N MET A 64 3.70 1.89 -0.45
CA MET A 64 4.71 2.87 -0.03
C MET A 64 4.02 4.21 0.18
N LEU A 65 4.34 4.86 1.30
CA LEU A 65 3.84 6.18 1.67
C LEU A 65 5.04 7.10 1.93
N VAL A 66 4.97 8.32 1.42
CA VAL A 66 5.96 9.37 1.65
C VAL A 66 5.26 10.60 2.17
N GLN A 67 5.74 11.13 3.29
CA GLN A 67 5.14 12.28 3.95
C GLN A 67 6.19 13.24 4.51
N PRO A 68 5.88 14.54 4.62
CA PRO A 68 6.75 15.48 5.31
C PRO A 68 6.74 15.21 6.82
N MET A 69 7.88 15.50 7.46
CA MET A 69 8.06 15.50 8.91
C MET A 69 8.17 16.93 9.43
N ASP A 70 7.93 17.13 10.72
CA ASP A 70 7.99 18.46 11.37
C ASP A 70 9.37 19.12 11.29
N ASN A 71 10.43 18.31 11.19
CA ASN A 71 11.82 18.79 11.04
C ASN A 71 12.18 19.17 9.59
N GLY A 72 11.23 19.10 8.65
CA GLY A 72 11.44 19.40 7.22
C GLY A 72 11.97 18.24 6.39
N GLU A 73 12.37 17.14 7.02
CA GLU A 73 12.73 15.90 6.32
C GLU A 73 11.50 15.19 5.76
N LYS A 74 11.72 14.10 5.02
CA LYS A 74 10.68 13.23 4.49
C LYS A 74 10.77 11.86 5.14
N ASP A 75 9.63 11.36 5.56
CA ASP A 75 9.43 10.02 6.08
C ASP A 75 8.98 9.09 4.94
N VAL A 76 9.54 7.89 4.91
CA VAL A 76 9.16 6.82 3.98
C VAL A 76 8.66 5.66 4.81
N ARG A 77 7.42 5.27 4.57
CA ARG A 77 6.80 4.12 5.23
C ARG A 77 6.40 3.07 4.21
N VAL A 78 6.43 1.83 4.65
CA VAL A 78 5.98 0.69 3.86
C VAL A 78 5.00 -0.12 4.68
N LYS A 79 3.86 -0.44 4.06
CA LYS A 79 2.81 -1.29 4.64
C LYS A 79 2.66 -2.55 3.82
N LEU A 80 2.26 -3.63 4.46
CA LEU A 80 1.78 -4.84 3.79
C LEU A 80 0.26 -4.92 3.91
N VAL A 81 -0.38 -5.35 2.83
CA VAL A 81 -1.80 -5.64 2.77
C VAL A 81 -1.96 -7.12 2.43
N GLY A 82 -2.70 -7.84 3.25
CA GLY A 82 -2.92 -9.29 3.11
C GLY A 82 -2.06 -10.16 4.02
N ALA A 83 -0.89 -9.69 4.49
CA ALA A 83 -0.05 -10.41 5.44
C ALA A 83 0.70 -9.47 6.37
N PRO A 84 1.08 -9.92 7.58
CA PRO A 84 1.96 -9.15 8.45
C PRO A 84 3.43 -9.25 8.01
N PHE A 85 4.25 -8.32 8.49
CA PHE A 85 5.71 -8.50 8.48
C PHE A 85 6.09 -9.65 9.41
N THR A 86 7.13 -10.40 9.03
CA THR A 86 7.64 -11.54 9.82
C THR A 86 8.99 -11.27 10.48
N CYS A 87 9.61 -10.13 10.19
CA CYS A 87 10.86 -9.68 10.82
C CYS A 87 10.63 -9.12 12.24
N ASP A 88 11.72 -8.95 12.98
CA ASP A 88 11.73 -8.12 14.19
C ASP A 88 11.39 -6.67 13.81
N LEU A 89 10.25 -6.19 14.28
CA LEU A 89 9.72 -4.87 13.94
C LEU A 89 10.46 -3.71 14.62
N SER A 90 11.43 -4.00 15.48
CA SER A 90 12.36 -3.00 16.03
C SER A 90 13.58 -2.79 15.14
N ASP A 91 13.95 -3.77 14.31
CA ASP A 91 15.13 -3.76 13.45
C ASP A 91 14.94 -4.65 12.20
N CYS A 92 13.92 -4.38 11.42
CA CYS A 92 13.62 -5.15 10.22
C CYS A 92 14.60 -4.81 9.09
N ALA A 93 15.31 -5.80 8.57
CA ALA A 93 16.17 -5.59 7.41
C ALA A 93 15.32 -5.36 6.15
N VAL A 94 15.60 -4.29 5.42
CA VAL A 94 14.96 -3.93 4.17
C VAL A 94 16.03 -3.71 3.11
N THR A 95 15.91 -4.43 2.00
CA THR A 95 16.81 -4.22 0.85
C THR A 95 16.03 -3.54 -0.27
N ALA A 96 16.58 -2.46 -0.82
CA ALA A 96 16.00 -1.77 -1.96
C ALA A 96 16.97 -1.78 -3.14
N THR A 97 16.45 -2.05 -4.33
CA THR A 97 17.23 -2.00 -5.58
C THR A 97 16.53 -1.05 -6.56
N THR A 98 17.25 -0.05 -7.02
CA THR A 98 16.77 0.96 -7.97
C THR A 98 16.93 0.50 -9.42
N ASP A 99 16.28 1.19 -10.35
CA ASP A 99 16.33 0.89 -11.80
C ASP A 99 17.75 0.99 -12.40
N ASP A 100 18.67 1.73 -11.79
CA ASP A 100 20.08 1.78 -12.18
C ASP A 100 20.94 0.60 -11.59
N GLY A 101 20.29 -0.35 -10.94
CA GLY A 101 20.90 -1.56 -10.39
C GLY A 101 21.61 -1.35 -9.04
N LYS A 102 21.55 -0.16 -8.45
CA LYS A 102 22.12 0.08 -7.13
C LYS A 102 21.27 -0.54 -6.04
N THR A 103 21.94 -1.16 -5.08
CA THR A 103 21.30 -1.79 -3.93
C THR A 103 21.61 -1.02 -2.66
N TYR A 104 20.56 -0.78 -1.88
CA TYR A 104 20.61 -0.08 -0.60
C TYR A 104 20.16 -1.02 0.51
N ARG A 105 20.84 -0.98 1.63
CA ARG A 105 20.45 -1.71 2.84
C ARG A 105 19.88 -0.71 3.82
N TRP A 106 18.60 -0.83 4.05
CA TRP A 106 17.84 0.00 4.98
C TRP A 106 17.39 -0.84 6.19
N LYS A 107 16.92 -0.13 7.20
CA LYS A 107 16.25 -0.73 8.35
C LYS A 107 14.81 -0.26 8.38
N GLY A 108 13.91 -1.14 8.78
CA GLY A 108 12.52 -0.82 9.04
C GLY A 108 12.26 -0.87 10.55
N ARG A 109 11.54 0.10 11.05
CA ARG A 109 11.05 0.14 12.41
C ARG A 109 9.54 0.33 12.40
N MET A 110 8.82 -0.38 13.27
CA MET A 110 7.37 -0.23 13.39
C MET A 110 6.99 1.23 13.61
N THR A 111 5.96 1.68 12.91
CA THR A 111 5.37 3.01 13.12
C THR A 111 4.63 3.07 14.46
N ASP A 112 4.48 4.25 15.04
CA ASP A 112 3.74 4.47 16.29
C ASP A 112 2.27 4.04 16.17
N THR A 113 1.72 4.08 14.95
CA THR A 113 0.36 3.63 14.64
C THR A 113 0.23 2.12 14.40
N ASN A 114 1.33 1.39 14.48
CA ASN A 114 1.40 -0.07 14.31
C ASN A 114 0.81 -0.58 12.98
N ASP A 115 0.93 0.22 11.93
CA ASP A 115 0.30 -0.04 10.62
C ASP A 115 1.31 -0.22 9.48
N GLY A 116 2.60 -0.29 9.79
CA GLY A 116 3.68 -0.46 8.82
C GLY A 116 5.05 -0.28 9.45
N ILE A 117 6.06 -0.19 8.62
CA ILE A 117 7.44 0.10 9.01
C ILE A 117 7.90 1.44 8.40
N GLU A 118 8.56 2.23 9.22
CA GLU A 118 9.30 3.42 8.81
C GLU A 118 10.69 2.99 8.33
N ILE A 119 11.10 3.45 7.15
CA ILE A 119 12.40 3.13 6.56
C ILE A 119 13.47 4.09 7.09
N MET A 120 14.56 3.54 7.58
CA MET A 120 15.66 4.30 8.15
C MET A 120 16.97 4.11 7.35
N PRO A 121 17.73 5.20 7.11
CA PRO A 121 17.45 6.60 7.39
C PRO A 121 16.42 7.19 6.41
N SER A 122 15.35 7.79 6.94
CA SER A 122 14.17 8.21 6.17
C SER A 122 14.49 9.18 5.04
N GLN A 123 15.24 10.25 5.32
CA GLN A 123 15.58 11.26 4.30
C GLN A 123 16.41 10.68 3.15
N LYS A 124 17.37 9.76 3.44
CA LYS A 124 18.17 9.10 2.41
C LYS A 124 17.33 8.14 1.57
N ALA A 125 16.40 7.43 2.20
CA ALA A 125 15.45 6.57 1.49
C ALA A 125 14.58 7.41 0.54
N TYR A 126 14.02 8.53 1.02
CA TYR A 126 13.28 9.46 0.19
C TYR A 126 14.11 9.97 -1.01
N GLU A 127 15.33 10.44 -0.79
CA GLU A 127 16.19 10.96 -1.86
C GLU A 127 16.53 9.89 -2.91
N THR A 128 16.66 8.64 -2.49
CA THR A 128 16.88 7.50 -3.38
C THR A 128 15.65 7.25 -4.24
N ILE A 129 14.47 7.19 -3.62
CA ILE A 129 13.18 6.93 -4.27
C ILE A 129 12.82 8.07 -5.23
N ALA A 130 13.03 9.33 -4.83
CA ALA A 130 12.70 10.50 -5.64
C ALA A 130 13.54 10.62 -6.92
N LYS A 131 14.70 10.00 -6.97
CA LYS A 131 15.60 9.99 -8.15
C LYS A 131 15.42 8.78 -9.05
N ALA A 132 14.79 7.72 -8.55
CA ALA A 132 14.60 6.47 -9.27
C ALA A 132 13.36 6.52 -10.17
N LYS A 133 13.33 5.67 -11.20
CA LYS A 133 12.13 5.40 -11.99
C LYS A 133 11.32 4.25 -11.41
N SER A 134 12.03 3.25 -10.90
CA SER A 134 11.44 2.14 -10.17
C SER A 134 12.34 1.70 -9.02
N VAL A 135 11.73 1.13 -7.99
CA VAL A 135 12.39 0.57 -6.82
C VAL A 135 11.78 -0.79 -6.53
N LYS A 136 12.63 -1.79 -6.40
CA LYS A 136 12.27 -3.10 -5.87
C LYS A 136 12.66 -3.14 -4.39
N VAL A 137 11.70 -3.42 -3.52
CA VAL A 137 11.90 -3.49 -2.07
C VAL A 137 11.65 -4.91 -1.60
N ASP A 138 12.66 -5.55 -1.02
CA ASP A 138 12.55 -6.88 -0.44
C ASP A 138 12.10 -6.77 1.01
N LEU A 139 10.93 -7.32 1.32
CA LEU A 139 10.27 -7.25 2.62
C LEU A 139 10.08 -8.64 3.22
N ALA A 140 10.36 -8.79 4.52
CA ALA A 140 10.15 -10.03 5.25
C ALA A 140 8.65 -10.26 5.48
N VAL A 141 8.09 -11.25 4.79
CA VAL A 141 6.66 -11.58 4.82
C VAL A 141 6.43 -13.10 4.78
N GLY A 142 7.49 -13.87 4.61
CA GLY A 142 7.46 -15.32 4.58
C GLY A 142 7.95 -15.97 5.88
N PRO A 143 7.84 -17.30 6.00
CA PRO A 143 8.34 -18.05 7.15
C PRO A 143 9.84 -17.78 7.39
N LYS A 144 10.26 -17.71 8.66
CA LYS A 144 11.66 -17.50 9.05
C LYS A 144 12.28 -16.26 8.41
N ASP A 145 11.55 -15.15 8.38
CA ASP A 145 11.98 -13.87 7.82
C ASP A 145 12.32 -13.93 6.32
N GLN A 146 11.78 -14.90 5.61
CA GLN A 146 11.92 -14.98 4.16
C GLN A 146 11.41 -13.70 3.53
N THR A 147 12.24 -13.06 2.69
CA THR A 147 11.89 -11.83 1.99
C THR A 147 11.28 -12.12 0.63
N PHE A 148 10.33 -11.26 0.23
CA PHE A 148 9.75 -11.23 -1.10
C PHE A 148 9.90 -9.84 -1.71
N PRO A 149 10.13 -9.75 -3.03
CA PRO A 149 10.27 -8.47 -3.72
C PRO A 149 8.91 -7.83 -3.99
N PHE A 150 8.81 -6.52 -3.69
CA PHE A 150 7.71 -5.66 -4.09
C PHE A 150 8.24 -4.54 -4.98
N GLU A 151 7.66 -4.38 -6.16
CA GLU A 151 8.12 -3.44 -7.17
C GLU A 151 7.24 -2.18 -7.19
N PHE A 152 7.85 -1.01 -7.16
CA PHE A 152 7.16 0.27 -7.19
C PHE A 152 7.63 1.12 -8.39
N ARG A 153 6.69 1.69 -9.12
CA ARG A 153 6.95 2.63 -10.21
C ARG A 153 6.99 4.05 -9.65
N VAL A 154 8.13 4.46 -9.13
CA VAL A 154 8.27 5.66 -8.30
C VAL A 154 8.55 6.94 -9.09
N ALA A 155 8.68 6.88 -10.40
CA ALA A 155 8.88 8.06 -11.23
C ALA A 155 7.80 9.12 -11.00
N GLY A 156 8.20 10.40 -10.97
CA GLY A 156 7.28 11.52 -10.84
C GLY A 156 6.80 11.82 -9.42
N LEU A 157 7.44 11.28 -8.38
CA LEU A 157 7.17 11.67 -7.00
C LEU A 157 7.35 13.18 -6.83
N ASN A 158 6.28 13.89 -6.42
CA ASN A 158 6.30 15.33 -6.20
C ASN A 158 5.46 15.71 -4.96
N LEU A 159 6.13 16.09 -3.89
CA LEU A 159 5.49 16.56 -2.66
C LEU A 159 5.30 18.09 -2.61
N ASN A 160 5.81 18.81 -3.62
CA ASN A 160 5.81 20.29 -3.66
C ASN A 160 4.72 20.86 -4.61
N GLY A 161 3.77 20.04 -5.02
CA GLY A 161 2.73 20.40 -5.97
C GLY A 161 1.65 21.32 -5.45
#